data_a225859b01e2319c3726d20db8beea1c
#
_entry.id   a225859b01e2319c3726d20db8beea1c
#
_cell.length_a   1.000
_cell.length_b   1.000
_cell.length_c   1.000
_cell.angle_alpha   90.00
_cell.angle_beta   90.00
_cell.angle_gamma   90.00
#
_symmetry.space_group_name_H-M   'P 1'
#
loop_
_entity.id
_entity.type
_entity.pdbx_description
1 polymer ?
#
loop_
_entity_poly.entity_id
_entity_poly.type
_entity_poly.pdbx_seq_one_letter_code
_entity_poly.pdbx_strand_id
1 'polypeptide(L)'
;MLKCFEIQPDCGAVGPVLRWPAGTLQEAGCGLQPDGYPIRHGRGDPSFSVKALKRYQLVDYVSGACLMMRRTDFLEIGGFDPIYSPAYYEDTDLCMRLRGMGKAICLTSRAECYHIENATSHGVESAEWATRQSEKNRLIFMGKWDKILK
;
A
#
# COMPACT_ATOMS: atom_id res chain seq x y z
N MET A 1 -12.28 5.49 -7.21
CA MET A 1 -11.08 4.78 -7.68
C MET A 1 -11.11 4.54 -9.19
N LEU A 2 -12.18 4.00 -9.79
CA LEU A 2 -12.23 3.66 -11.23
C LEU A 2 -11.82 4.80 -12.17
N LYS A 3 -12.31 6.03 -11.93
CA LYS A 3 -11.93 7.22 -12.73
C LYS A 3 -10.42 7.52 -12.73
N CYS A 4 -9.62 6.97 -11.82
CA CYS A 4 -8.17 7.15 -11.83
C CYS A 4 -7.56 6.55 -13.10
N PHE A 5 -8.03 5.38 -13.52
CA PHE A 5 -7.55 4.69 -14.73
C PHE A 5 -7.93 5.38 -16.04
N GLU A 6 -8.95 6.24 -16.00
CA GLU A 6 -9.35 7.07 -17.16
C GLU A 6 -8.48 8.32 -17.29
N ILE A 7 -8.09 8.90 -16.14
CA ILE A 7 -7.34 10.18 -16.08
C ILE A 7 -5.83 9.92 -16.12
N GLN A 8 -5.38 8.80 -15.57
CA GLN A 8 -3.99 8.34 -15.52
C GLN A 8 -3.89 7.00 -16.26
N PRO A 9 -3.66 7.00 -17.58
CA PRO A 9 -3.64 5.76 -18.38
C PRO A 9 -2.57 4.76 -17.94
N ASP A 10 -1.47 5.26 -17.37
CA ASP A 10 -0.36 4.48 -16.80
C ASP A 10 -0.60 4.00 -15.37
N CYS A 11 -1.76 4.34 -14.77
CA CYS A 11 -2.09 3.87 -13.42
C CYS A 11 -2.15 2.33 -13.37
N GLY A 12 -1.26 1.71 -12.59
CA GLY A 12 -1.25 0.27 -12.32
C GLY A 12 -2.14 -0.11 -11.14
N ALA A 13 -2.08 0.67 -10.07
CA ALA A 13 -2.93 0.47 -8.89
C ALA A 13 -3.36 1.81 -8.28
N VAL A 14 -4.54 1.82 -7.65
CA VAL A 14 -5.07 2.98 -6.94
C VAL A 14 -5.66 2.55 -5.59
N GLY A 15 -5.30 3.27 -4.52
CA GLY A 15 -5.87 3.13 -3.18
C GLY A 15 -6.73 4.33 -2.78
N PRO A 16 -7.68 4.15 -1.85
CA PRO A 16 -8.41 5.21 -1.18
C PRO A 16 -7.63 5.76 0.00
N VAL A 17 -8.15 6.80 0.63
CA VAL A 17 -7.80 7.18 2.00
C VAL A 17 -8.33 6.10 2.95
N LEU A 18 -7.47 5.57 3.82
CA LEU A 18 -7.90 4.62 4.86
C LEU A 18 -8.12 5.34 6.20
N ARG A 19 -9.22 5.00 6.85
CA ARG A 19 -9.58 5.50 8.17
C ARG A 19 -9.76 4.36 9.17
N TRP A 20 -9.48 4.63 10.41
CA TRP A 20 -9.90 3.79 11.51
C TRP A 20 -11.44 3.83 11.65
N PRO A 21 -12.08 2.81 12.28
CA PRO A 21 -13.51 2.84 12.56
C PRO A 21 -13.98 4.09 13.30
N ALA A 22 -13.12 4.67 14.16
CA ALA A 22 -13.38 5.91 14.86
C ALA A 22 -13.33 7.18 13.98
N GLY A 23 -13.04 7.03 12.67
CA GLY A 23 -13.00 8.12 11.70
C GLY A 23 -11.65 8.84 11.59
N THR A 24 -10.70 8.58 12.49
CA THR A 24 -9.35 9.15 12.40
C THR A 24 -8.59 8.58 11.20
N LEU A 25 -7.64 9.35 10.67
CA LEU A 25 -6.86 8.96 9.51
C LEU A 25 -5.91 7.80 9.86
N GLN A 26 -6.00 6.70 9.12
CA GLN A 26 -5.08 5.59 9.21
C GLN A 26 -3.89 5.80 8.27
N GLU A 27 -4.16 6.11 7.01
CA GLU A 27 -3.17 6.50 6.03
C GLU A 27 -3.81 7.12 4.77
N ALA A 28 -3.02 7.91 4.06
CA ALA A 28 -3.38 8.50 2.77
C ALA A 28 -2.28 8.17 1.74
N GLY A 29 -2.17 6.88 1.40
CA GLY A 29 -1.08 6.33 0.60
C GLY A 29 0.21 6.20 1.40
N CYS A 30 1.20 5.55 0.80
CA CYS A 30 2.43 5.20 1.48
C CYS A 30 3.66 5.52 0.62
N GLY A 31 4.72 5.98 1.30
CA GLY A 31 6.08 6.05 0.79
C GLY A 31 6.93 4.91 1.32
N LEU A 32 8.12 4.76 0.75
CA LEU A 32 9.15 3.81 1.20
C LEU A 32 10.42 4.54 1.58
N GLN A 33 10.98 4.17 2.71
CA GLN A 33 12.32 4.61 3.10
C GLN A 33 13.39 3.77 2.38
N PRO A 34 14.63 4.27 2.26
CA PRO A 34 15.72 3.51 1.63
C PRO A 34 16.03 2.17 2.30
N ASP A 35 15.66 1.98 3.56
CA ASP A 35 15.78 0.73 4.32
C ASP A 35 14.55 -0.16 4.25
N GLY A 36 13.57 0.21 3.40
CA GLY A 36 12.36 -0.55 3.13
C GLY A 36 11.24 -0.35 4.15
N TYR A 37 11.42 0.48 5.17
CA TYR A 37 10.31 0.79 6.08
C TYR A 37 9.25 1.68 5.42
N PRO A 38 7.95 1.40 5.67
CA PRO A 38 6.88 2.19 5.11
C PRO A 38 6.73 3.55 5.83
N ILE A 39 6.46 4.58 5.04
CA ILE A 39 5.97 5.88 5.52
C ILE A 39 4.47 5.93 5.22
N ARG A 40 3.63 5.76 6.23
CA ARG A 40 2.17 5.89 6.07
C ARG A 40 1.78 7.36 6.20
N HIS A 41 1.42 7.99 5.07
CA HIS A 41 1.18 9.42 5.04
C HIS A 41 -0.02 9.82 5.90
N GLY A 42 0.21 10.77 6.80
CA GLY A 42 -0.79 11.32 7.72
C GLY A 42 -1.15 10.47 8.93
N ARG A 43 -0.56 9.27 9.09
CA ARG A 43 -0.81 8.43 10.27
C ARG A 43 -0.27 9.11 11.53
N GLY A 44 -1.16 9.37 12.48
CA GLY A 44 -0.80 9.98 13.76
C GLY A 44 -0.47 11.48 13.69
N ASP A 45 -0.65 12.11 12.54
CA ASP A 45 -0.46 13.55 12.36
C ASP A 45 -1.82 14.27 12.36
N PRO A 46 -2.17 14.97 13.46
CA PRO A 46 -3.44 15.70 13.56
C PRO A 46 -3.51 16.93 12.63
N SER A 47 -2.37 17.41 12.13
CA SER A 47 -2.28 18.53 11.20
C SER A 47 -2.49 18.10 9.73
N PHE A 48 -2.42 16.80 9.43
CA PHE A 48 -2.55 16.30 8.09
C PHE A 48 -3.97 16.50 7.53
N SER A 49 -4.07 17.24 6.45
CA SER A 49 -5.35 17.57 5.82
C SER A 49 -5.58 16.77 4.55
N VAL A 50 -6.46 15.78 4.60
CA VAL A 50 -6.91 15.03 3.41
C VAL A 50 -7.53 15.98 2.36
N LYS A 51 -8.18 17.07 2.80
CA LYS A 51 -8.79 18.07 1.90
C LYS A 51 -7.77 18.85 1.09
N ALA A 52 -6.53 18.96 1.59
CA ALA A 52 -5.43 19.61 0.88
C ALA A 52 -4.77 18.70 -0.18
N LEU A 53 -5.08 17.41 -0.16
CA LEU A 53 -4.54 16.48 -1.14
C LEU A 53 -5.11 16.75 -2.54
N LYS A 54 -4.26 16.58 -3.56
CA LYS A 54 -4.74 16.50 -4.95
C LYS A 54 -5.72 15.35 -5.10
N ARG A 55 -6.60 15.44 -6.11
CA ARG A 55 -7.58 14.38 -6.41
C ARG A 55 -6.91 13.02 -6.60
N TYR A 56 -5.76 13.01 -7.28
CA TYR A 56 -4.89 11.85 -7.48
C TYR A 56 -3.47 12.26 -7.15
N GLN A 57 -2.78 11.43 -6.38
CA GLN A 57 -1.38 11.63 -6.03
C GLN A 57 -0.59 10.36 -6.34
N LEU A 58 0.63 10.54 -6.83
CA LEU A 58 1.59 9.44 -6.94
C LEU A 58 2.12 9.10 -5.55
N VAL A 59 2.19 7.82 -5.27
CA VAL A 59 2.73 7.25 -4.03
C VAL A 59 3.61 6.06 -4.38
N ASP A 60 4.41 5.57 -3.43
CA ASP A 60 5.23 4.40 -3.71
C ASP A 60 4.41 3.12 -3.71
N TYR A 61 3.46 3.01 -2.79
CA TYR A 61 2.50 1.91 -2.76
C TYR A 61 1.19 2.31 -2.09
N VAL A 62 0.18 1.48 -2.23
CA VAL A 62 -1.12 1.55 -1.55
C VAL A 62 -1.40 0.23 -0.85
N SER A 63 -2.02 0.30 0.33
CA SER A 63 -2.29 -0.88 1.16
C SER A 63 -3.21 -1.89 0.49
N GLY A 64 -2.87 -3.16 0.62
CA GLY A 64 -3.71 -4.30 0.23
C GLY A 64 -5.05 -4.37 0.95
N ALA A 65 -5.22 -3.61 2.05
CA ALA A 65 -6.50 -3.49 2.75
C ALA A 65 -7.63 -2.97 1.83
N CYS A 66 -7.29 -2.08 0.87
CA CYS A 66 -8.21 -1.65 -0.17
C CYS A 66 -7.42 -1.07 -1.35
N LEU A 67 -7.17 -1.89 -2.35
CA LEU A 67 -6.57 -1.43 -3.61
C LEU A 67 -7.42 -1.88 -4.81
N MET A 68 -7.34 -1.13 -5.89
CA MET A 68 -7.93 -1.48 -7.17
C MET A 68 -6.85 -1.45 -8.25
N MET A 69 -6.84 -2.47 -9.09
CA MET A 69 -5.96 -2.56 -10.26
C MET A 69 -6.65 -3.27 -11.42
N ARG A 70 -6.08 -3.20 -12.61
CA ARG A 70 -6.59 -3.97 -13.73
C ARG A 70 -6.29 -5.45 -13.54
N ARG A 71 -7.27 -6.30 -13.85
CA ARG A 71 -7.10 -7.76 -13.80
C ARG A 71 -5.96 -8.23 -14.75
N THR A 72 -5.83 -7.58 -15.89
CA THR A 72 -4.74 -7.86 -16.85
C THR A 72 -3.37 -7.65 -16.23
N ASP A 73 -3.15 -6.49 -15.60
CA ASP A 73 -1.88 -6.15 -14.95
C ASP A 73 -1.59 -7.12 -13.78
N PHE A 74 -2.62 -7.48 -12.98
CA PHE A 74 -2.49 -8.44 -11.89
C PHE A 74 -2.04 -9.82 -12.37
N LEU A 75 -2.64 -10.31 -13.47
CA LEU A 75 -2.28 -11.61 -14.04
C LEU A 75 -0.90 -11.58 -14.69
N GLU A 76 -0.55 -10.50 -15.36
CA GLU A 76 0.74 -10.32 -16.02
C GLU A 76 1.91 -10.36 -15.04
N ILE A 77 1.76 -9.74 -13.87
CA ILE A 77 2.79 -9.77 -12.81
C ILE A 77 2.73 -11.04 -11.95
N GLY A 78 1.80 -11.97 -12.20
CA GLY A 78 1.65 -13.20 -11.44
C GLY A 78 0.97 -13.06 -10.08
N GLY A 79 0.25 -11.95 -9.82
CA GLY A 79 -0.46 -11.70 -8.57
C GLY A 79 0.45 -11.39 -7.39
N PHE A 80 0.00 -11.68 -6.17
CA PHE A 80 0.82 -11.57 -4.97
C PHE A 80 1.91 -12.63 -4.94
N ASP A 81 3.12 -12.24 -4.54
CA ASP A 81 4.24 -13.17 -4.40
C ASP A 81 4.07 -13.98 -3.10
N PRO A 82 3.93 -15.32 -3.17
CA PRO A 82 3.69 -16.16 -2.00
C PRO A 82 4.87 -16.18 -1.01
N ILE A 83 6.03 -15.66 -1.37
CA ILE A 83 7.17 -15.57 -0.46
C ILE A 83 6.87 -14.70 0.76
N TYR A 84 5.92 -13.77 0.65
CA TYR A 84 5.49 -12.89 1.75
C TYR A 84 4.39 -13.49 2.62
N SER A 85 3.95 -14.72 2.34
CA SER A 85 2.91 -15.37 3.12
C SER A 85 3.29 -15.48 4.61
N PRO A 86 2.33 -15.33 5.55
CA PRO A 86 0.89 -15.12 5.30
C PRO A 86 0.49 -13.66 5.12
N ALA A 87 1.32 -12.68 5.49
CA ALA A 87 0.99 -11.26 5.42
C ALA A 87 2.23 -10.36 5.52
N TYR A 88 2.03 -9.09 5.17
CA TYR A 88 2.98 -7.96 5.17
C TYR A 88 3.98 -7.98 4.01
N TYR A 89 4.12 -6.84 3.35
CA TYR A 89 4.95 -6.56 2.17
C TYR A 89 4.48 -7.18 0.84
N GLU A 90 3.43 -8.00 0.83
CA GLU A 90 2.86 -8.55 -0.41
C GLU A 90 2.28 -7.45 -1.30
N ASP A 91 1.62 -6.46 -0.70
CA ASP A 91 1.05 -5.28 -1.37
C ASP A 91 2.13 -4.29 -1.81
N THR A 92 3.12 -4.09 -0.96
CA THR A 92 4.28 -3.26 -1.25
C THR A 92 5.06 -3.81 -2.44
N ASP A 93 5.36 -5.12 -2.43
CA ASP A 93 6.04 -5.81 -3.53
C ASP A 93 5.21 -5.79 -4.82
N LEU A 94 3.89 -6.01 -4.72
CA LEU A 94 2.97 -5.91 -5.86
C LEU A 94 3.08 -4.53 -6.53
N CYS A 95 3.05 -3.46 -5.74
CA CYS A 95 3.17 -2.10 -6.24
C CYS A 95 4.56 -1.84 -6.86
N MET A 96 5.63 -2.35 -6.25
CA MET A 96 6.99 -2.21 -6.80
C MET A 96 7.13 -2.95 -8.13
N ARG A 97 6.53 -4.14 -8.29
CA ARG A 97 6.52 -4.86 -9.57
C ARG A 97 5.75 -4.11 -10.66
N LEU A 98 4.62 -3.50 -10.33
CA LEU A 98 3.87 -2.62 -11.24
C LEU A 98 4.72 -1.41 -11.66
N ARG A 99 5.43 -0.78 -10.72
CA ARG A 99 6.35 0.33 -11.03
C ARG A 99 7.49 -0.12 -11.94
N GLY A 100 7.99 -1.35 -11.76
CA GLY A 100 8.98 -1.96 -12.67
C GLY A 100 8.48 -2.15 -14.10
N MET A 101 7.16 -2.22 -14.31
CA MET A 101 6.51 -2.22 -15.64
C MET A 101 6.23 -0.79 -16.16
N GLY A 102 6.73 0.25 -15.51
CA GLY A 102 6.45 1.65 -15.86
C GLY A 102 5.05 2.13 -15.45
N LYS A 103 4.34 1.40 -14.58
CA LYS A 103 3.03 1.80 -14.09
C LYS A 103 3.15 2.74 -12.89
N ALA A 104 2.22 3.69 -12.80
CA ALA A 104 2.08 4.59 -11.67
C ALA A 104 1.23 3.95 -10.55
N ILE A 105 1.58 4.23 -9.29
CA ILE A 105 0.74 3.89 -8.14
C ILE A 105 0.10 5.18 -7.63
N CYS A 106 -1.22 5.17 -7.51
CA CYS A 106 -2.00 6.35 -7.22
C CYS A 106 -2.78 6.23 -5.90
N LEU A 107 -2.80 7.31 -5.15
CA LEU A 107 -3.81 7.54 -4.12
C LEU A 107 -4.92 8.40 -4.71
N THR A 108 -6.19 8.13 -4.38
CA THR A 108 -7.28 9.08 -4.61
C THR A 108 -7.86 9.60 -3.31
N SER A 109 -7.89 10.93 -3.16
CA SER A 109 -8.56 11.60 -2.02
C SER A 109 -10.10 11.62 -2.16
N ARG A 110 -10.66 11.09 -3.25
CA ARG A 110 -12.11 11.06 -3.55
C ARG A 110 -12.76 9.72 -3.18
N ALA A 111 -12.02 8.81 -2.57
CA ALA A 111 -12.54 7.58 -2.00
C ALA A 111 -11.97 7.40 -0.60
N GLU A 112 -12.81 7.00 0.33
CA GLU A 112 -12.42 6.66 1.69
C GLU A 112 -12.91 5.25 2.01
N CYS A 113 -12.14 4.52 2.80
CA CYS A 113 -12.48 3.20 3.29
C CYS A 113 -12.18 3.11 4.78
N TYR A 114 -13.11 2.56 5.57
CA TYR A 114 -12.86 2.23 6.97
C TYR A 114 -12.22 0.86 7.05
N HIS A 115 -11.06 0.79 7.69
CA HIS A 115 -10.30 -0.44 7.81
C HIS A 115 -10.04 -0.79 9.29
N ILE A 116 -10.51 -1.97 9.70
CA ILE A 116 -10.20 -2.55 11.01
C ILE A 116 -8.87 -3.29 10.87
N GLU A 117 -7.79 -2.60 11.22
CA GLU A 117 -6.44 -3.16 11.14
C GLU A 117 -6.33 -4.44 11.99
N ASN A 118 -5.66 -5.44 11.46
CA ASN A 118 -5.47 -6.76 12.10
C ASN A 118 -6.76 -7.54 12.40
N ALA A 119 -7.90 -7.23 11.79
CA ALA A 119 -9.15 -7.97 12.01
C ALA A 119 -9.02 -9.48 11.72
N THR A 120 -8.23 -9.84 10.73
CA THR A 120 -7.96 -11.24 10.35
C THR A 120 -7.00 -11.91 11.34
N SER A 121 -6.11 -11.16 11.97
CA SER A 121 -5.08 -11.67 12.88
C SER A 121 -5.54 -11.74 14.35
N HIS A 122 -6.63 -11.05 14.72
CA HIS A 122 -7.13 -10.98 16.10
C HIS A 122 -7.55 -12.32 16.73
N GLY A 123 -7.64 -13.40 15.95
CA GLY A 123 -7.99 -14.72 16.46
C GLY A 123 -6.81 -15.63 16.78
N VAL A 124 -5.59 -15.35 16.29
CA VAL A 124 -4.47 -16.31 16.30
C VAL A 124 -3.12 -15.66 16.60
N GLU A 125 -2.94 -14.33 16.43
CA GLU A 125 -1.60 -13.75 16.34
C GLU A 125 -1.42 -12.49 17.21
N SER A 126 -0.38 -12.52 18.06
CA SER A 126 -0.01 -11.39 18.92
C SER A 126 0.62 -10.24 18.11
N ALA A 127 0.62 -9.02 18.68
CA ALA A 127 1.34 -7.87 18.12
C ALA A 127 2.84 -8.18 17.87
N GLU A 128 3.42 -9.04 18.70
CA GLU A 128 4.80 -9.51 18.55
C GLU A 128 4.98 -10.38 17.30
N TRP A 129 4.01 -11.24 16.99
CA TRP A 129 4.04 -12.03 15.76
C TRP A 129 3.99 -11.10 14.54
N ALA A 130 3.06 -10.13 14.52
CA ALA A 130 2.92 -9.17 13.43
C ALA A 130 4.23 -8.40 13.20
N THR A 131 4.89 -7.96 14.27
CA THR A 131 6.18 -7.27 14.20
C THR A 131 7.27 -8.19 13.63
N ARG A 132 7.40 -9.43 14.13
CA ARG A 132 8.39 -10.39 13.62
C ARG A 132 8.14 -10.76 12.16
N GLN A 133 6.89 -11.00 11.79
CA GLN A 133 6.54 -11.34 10.41
C GLN A 133 6.80 -10.17 9.45
N SER A 134 6.43 -8.96 9.84
CA SER A 134 6.72 -7.75 9.07
C SER A 134 8.20 -7.54 8.87
N GLU A 135 9.01 -7.71 9.93
CA GLU A 135 10.48 -7.55 9.83
C GLU A 135 11.11 -8.64 8.97
N LYS A 136 10.68 -9.90 9.11
CA LYS A 136 11.12 -10.98 8.23
C LYS A 136 10.86 -10.63 6.77
N ASN A 137 9.65 -10.18 6.45
CA ASN A 137 9.27 -9.86 5.09
C ASN A 137 9.94 -8.59 4.57
N ARG A 138 10.24 -7.62 5.45
CA ARG A 138 11.06 -6.46 5.10
C ARG A 138 12.45 -6.88 4.59
N LEU A 139 13.11 -7.82 5.27
CA LEU A 139 14.42 -8.31 4.84
C LEU A 139 14.36 -9.02 3.48
N ILE A 140 13.30 -9.79 3.22
CA ILE A 140 13.06 -10.41 1.90
C ILE A 140 12.85 -9.32 0.84
N PHE A 141 12.02 -8.32 1.16
CA PHE A 141 11.74 -7.18 0.29
C PHE A 141 13.02 -6.39 -0.04
N MET A 142 13.85 -6.12 0.96
CA MET A 142 15.14 -5.45 0.76
C MET A 142 16.08 -6.27 -0.13
N GLY A 143 16.15 -7.59 0.05
CA GLY A 143 16.94 -8.46 -0.83
C GLY A 143 16.55 -8.37 -2.30
N LYS A 144 15.29 -8.02 -2.59
CA LYS A 144 14.75 -7.88 -3.95
C LYS A 144 14.89 -6.44 -4.50
N TRP A 145 14.73 -5.41 -3.67
CA TRP A 145 14.49 -4.04 -4.11
C TRP A 145 15.52 -3.00 -3.62
N ASP A 146 16.52 -3.35 -2.83
CA ASP A 146 17.48 -2.39 -2.23
C ASP A 146 18.18 -1.48 -3.23
N LYS A 147 18.48 -1.99 -4.44
CA LYS A 147 19.13 -1.24 -5.51
C LYS A 147 18.23 -0.17 -6.14
N ILE A 148 16.93 -0.29 -5.98
CA ILE A 148 15.93 0.63 -6.55
C ILE A 148 15.52 1.67 -5.51
N LEU A 149 15.63 1.33 -4.23
CA LEU A 149 15.26 2.21 -3.12
C LEU A 149 16.38 3.19 -2.74
N LYS A 150 17.63 2.91 -3.12
CA LYS A 150 18.81 3.77 -2.92
C LYS A 150 19.02 4.70 -4.11
#